data_033e7049859d146fa219247171206304
#
_entry.id   033e7049859d146fa219247171206304
#
_cell.length_a   1.000
_cell.length_b   1.000
_cell.length_c   1.000
_cell.angle_alpha   90.00
_cell.angle_beta   90.00
_cell.angle_gamma   90.00
#
_symmetry.space_group_name_H-M   'P 1'
#
loop_
_entity.id
_entity.type
_entity.pdbx_description
1 polymer ?
#
loop_
_entity_poly.entity_id
_entity_poly.type
_entity_poly.pdbx_seq_one_letter_code
_entity_poly.pdbx_strand_id
1 'polypeptide(L)'
;MSRSFADARGWMQHGTALFMSQTDLGDRALGEPSALPGWSRRHVLAHVAANADALGNLIRWAATGEPTPMYASRADRAAGIERGRQLPAGDLKAWLRRSADAFADAMARLSGEQWQACVQTAQGRTVPATEVPWMRSREVYVHAVDLATGLSFAGLPAGFLTALCDDVTGKRSKDPGPALVLAATGTGGHRKLPGDGEAVPLAGPLAEITAYLTGRAHRLTTAGGKAAPALPPWL
;
A
#
# COMPACT_ATOMS: atom_id res chain seq x y z
N MET A 1 5.15 13.01 -13.05
CA MET A 1 5.91 13.80 -12.04
C MET A 1 6.30 12.86 -10.91
N SER A 2 7.56 12.85 -10.48
CA SER A 2 7.96 12.04 -9.33
C SER A 2 7.34 12.64 -8.05
N ARG A 3 6.83 11.79 -7.15
CA ARG A 3 6.33 12.21 -5.84
C ARG A 3 7.44 12.91 -5.04
N SER A 4 7.10 13.95 -4.32
CA SER A 4 7.99 14.57 -3.34
C SER A 4 7.88 13.88 -1.96
N PHE A 5 8.85 14.14 -1.07
CA PHE A 5 8.77 13.70 0.32
C PHE A 5 7.57 14.33 1.06
N ALA A 6 7.26 15.59 0.75
CA ALA A 6 6.10 16.29 1.30
C ALA A 6 4.78 15.63 0.86
N ASP A 7 4.65 15.28 -0.43
CA ASP A 7 3.49 14.54 -0.94
C ASP A 7 3.32 13.21 -0.20
N ALA A 8 4.40 12.43 -0.05
CA ALA A 8 4.36 11.14 0.63
C ALA A 8 3.90 11.27 2.09
N ARG A 9 4.37 12.30 2.80
CA ARG A 9 3.92 12.59 4.18
C ARG A 9 2.45 12.98 4.24
N GLY A 10 2.01 13.88 3.35
CA GLY A 10 0.61 14.31 3.27
C GLY A 10 -0.32 13.13 2.96
N TRP A 11 0.04 12.29 1.98
CA TRP A 11 -0.74 11.10 1.64
C TRP A 11 -0.78 10.08 2.77
N MET A 12 0.34 9.87 3.47
CA MET A 12 0.37 8.99 4.63
C MET A 12 -0.59 9.45 5.74
N GLN A 13 -0.57 10.74 6.08
CA GLN A 13 -1.45 11.31 7.10
C GLN A 13 -2.92 11.19 6.70
N HIS A 14 -3.27 11.67 5.50
CA HIS A 14 -4.63 11.59 4.98
C HIS A 14 -5.09 10.12 4.82
N GLY A 15 -4.24 9.24 4.28
CA GLY A 15 -4.55 7.83 4.10
C GLY A 15 -4.74 7.10 5.42
N THR A 16 -3.98 7.45 6.48
CA THR A 16 -4.18 6.91 7.83
C THR A 16 -5.55 7.33 8.38
N ALA A 17 -5.91 8.61 8.27
CA ALA A 17 -7.23 9.09 8.70
C ALA A 17 -8.36 8.43 7.91
N LEU A 18 -8.21 8.29 6.59
CA LEU A 18 -9.17 7.59 5.74
C LEU A 18 -9.31 6.12 6.13
N PHE A 19 -8.19 5.39 6.34
CA PHE A 19 -8.24 4.01 6.79
C PHE A 19 -8.99 3.89 8.13
N MET A 20 -8.64 4.74 9.10
CA MET A 20 -9.29 4.75 10.41
C MET A 20 -10.80 4.99 10.32
N SER A 21 -11.26 5.88 9.43
CA SER A 21 -12.69 6.14 9.23
C SER A 21 -13.46 4.92 8.70
N GLN A 22 -12.78 3.98 8.02
CA GLN A 22 -13.37 2.74 7.52
C GLN A 22 -13.43 1.63 8.60
N THR A 23 -12.84 1.84 9.78
CA THR A 23 -12.72 0.81 10.83
C THR A 23 -13.76 0.90 11.93
N ASP A 24 -14.73 1.81 11.83
CA ASP A 24 -15.85 1.88 12.80
C ASP A 24 -16.89 0.80 12.51
N LEU A 25 -16.45 -0.45 12.66
CA LEU A 25 -17.22 -1.65 12.39
C LEU A 25 -17.42 -2.44 13.67
N GLY A 26 -18.60 -3.01 13.84
CA GLY A 26 -18.87 -3.96 14.92
C GLY A 26 -18.10 -5.28 14.74
N ASP A 27 -18.06 -6.10 15.77
CA ASP A 27 -17.30 -7.36 15.81
C ASP A 27 -17.68 -8.32 14.67
N ARG A 28 -18.98 -8.46 14.39
CA ARG A 28 -19.50 -9.29 13.29
C ARG A 28 -18.98 -8.79 11.95
N ALA A 29 -19.09 -7.49 11.68
CA ALA A 29 -18.68 -6.90 10.40
C ALA A 29 -17.15 -6.98 10.17
N LEU A 30 -16.35 -6.93 11.25
CA LEU A 30 -14.90 -7.17 11.19
C LEU A 30 -14.57 -8.62 10.83
N GLY A 31 -15.44 -9.58 11.18
CA GLY A 31 -15.29 -11.00 10.82
C GLY A 31 -15.59 -11.32 9.35
N GLU A 32 -16.30 -10.43 8.64
CA GLU A 32 -16.66 -10.63 7.24
C GLU A 32 -15.45 -10.62 6.29
N PRO A 33 -15.56 -11.24 5.10
CA PRO A 33 -14.51 -11.22 4.10
C PRO A 33 -14.10 -9.79 3.70
N SER A 34 -12.81 -9.59 3.50
CA SER A 34 -12.25 -8.41 2.84
C SER A 34 -12.20 -8.62 1.31
N ALA A 35 -11.72 -7.64 0.56
CA ALA A 35 -11.45 -7.81 -0.87
C ALA A 35 -10.22 -8.70 -1.16
N LEU A 36 -9.44 -9.07 -0.14
CA LEU A 36 -8.28 -9.94 -0.29
C LEU A 36 -8.70 -11.41 -0.11
N PRO A 37 -8.35 -12.31 -1.06
CA PRO A 37 -8.68 -13.73 -0.95
C PRO A 37 -8.19 -14.34 0.36
N GLY A 38 -9.08 -15.03 1.08
CA GLY A 38 -8.76 -15.70 2.33
C GLY A 38 -8.61 -14.79 3.57
N TRP A 39 -8.73 -13.46 3.41
CA TRP A 39 -8.63 -12.51 4.51
C TRP A 39 -9.98 -11.92 4.89
N SER A 40 -10.26 -11.89 6.19
CA SER A 40 -11.33 -11.07 6.75
C SER A 40 -10.84 -9.64 6.97
N ARG A 41 -11.76 -8.72 7.26
CA ARG A 41 -11.42 -7.34 7.66
C ARG A 41 -10.51 -7.30 8.89
N ARG A 42 -10.64 -8.27 9.82
CA ARG A 42 -9.73 -8.40 10.97
C ARG A 42 -8.27 -8.62 10.56
N HIS A 43 -8.03 -9.44 9.53
CA HIS A 43 -6.68 -9.63 9.00
C HIS A 43 -6.11 -8.33 8.44
N VAL A 44 -6.93 -7.56 7.73
CA VAL A 44 -6.51 -6.27 7.17
C VAL A 44 -6.16 -5.28 8.28
N LEU A 45 -6.98 -5.15 9.33
CA LEU A 45 -6.68 -4.29 10.47
C LEU A 45 -5.39 -4.73 11.17
N ALA A 46 -5.24 -6.03 11.47
CA ALA A 46 -4.05 -6.58 12.11
C ALA A 46 -2.80 -6.34 11.26
N HIS A 47 -2.90 -6.53 9.94
CA HIS A 47 -1.81 -6.26 9.03
C HIS A 47 -1.40 -4.78 9.05
N VAL A 48 -2.35 -3.85 8.96
CA VAL A 48 -2.06 -2.41 8.92
C VAL A 48 -1.50 -1.91 10.27
N ALA A 49 -1.93 -2.48 11.39
CA ALA A 49 -1.36 -2.23 12.71
C ALA A 49 0.09 -2.73 12.80
N ALA A 50 0.33 -4.00 12.45
CA ALA A 50 1.67 -4.59 12.45
C ALA A 50 2.63 -3.89 11.45
N ASN A 51 2.11 -3.37 10.34
CA ASN A 51 2.88 -2.59 9.38
C ASN A 51 3.35 -1.25 9.99
N ALA A 52 2.52 -0.58 10.80
CA ALA A 52 2.93 0.64 11.49
C ALA A 52 4.08 0.36 12.47
N ASP A 53 3.98 -0.71 13.28
CA ASP A 53 5.04 -1.14 14.18
C ASP A 53 6.33 -1.46 13.42
N ALA A 54 6.23 -2.20 12.31
CA ALA A 54 7.36 -2.58 11.49
C ALA A 54 8.05 -1.38 10.81
N LEU A 55 7.28 -0.41 10.31
CA LEU A 55 7.83 0.83 9.76
C LEU A 55 8.41 1.72 10.87
N GLY A 56 7.85 1.66 12.09
CA GLY A 56 8.41 2.28 13.29
C GLY A 56 9.82 1.78 13.60
N ASN A 57 10.11 0.49 13.37
CA ASN A 57 11.46 -0.07 13.48
C ASN A 57 12.43 0.60 12.50
N LEU A 58 12.01 0.89 11.26
CA LEU A 58 12.87 1.61 10.30
C LEU A 58 13.12 3.06 10.73
N ILE A 59 12.12 3.72 11.31
CA ILE A 59 12.28 5.07 11.86
C ILE A 59 13.24 5.06 13.06
N ARG A 60 13.14 4.03 13.93
CA ARG A 60 14.10 3.84 15.01
C ARG A 60 15.51 3.61 14.47
N TRP A 61 15.68 2.77 13.45
CA TRP A 61 16.97 2.57 12.79
C TRP A 61 17.55 3.90 12.28
N ALA A 62 16.75 4.69 11.57
CA ALA A 62 17.17 6.00 11.09
C ALA A 62 17.57 6.97 12.24
N ALA A 63 16.85 6.90 13.37
CA ALA A 63 17.10 7.74 14.54
C ALA A 63 18.38 7.38 15.30
N THR A 64 18.72 6.09 15.39
CA THR A 64 19.80 5.58 16.25
C THR A 64 21.04 5.12 15.48
N GLY A 65 20.92 4.86 14.18
CA GLY A 65 21.95 4.18 13.39
C GLY A 65 22.04 2.67 13.61
N GLU A 66 21.29 2.12 14.58
CA GLU A 66 21.29 0.68 14.89
C GLU A 66 20.33 -0.09 14.00
N PRO A 67 20.79 -1.13 13.27
CA PRO A 67 19.94 -1.94 12.43
C PRO A 67 18.74 -2.52 13.19
N THR A 68 17.55 -2.08 12.81
CA THR A 68 16.29 -2.55 13.41
C THR A 68 15.36 -2.98 12.25
N PRO A 69 15.39 -4.26 11.86
CA PRO A 69 14.62 -4.74 10.70
C PRO A 69 13.10 -4.66 10.95
N MET A 70 12.35 -4.50 9.86
CA MET A 70 10.87 -4.43 9.91
C MET A 70 10.26 -5.62 10.65
N TYR A 71 10.76 -6.81 10.37
CA TYR A 71 10.31 -8.08 10.96
C TYR A 71 11.54 -8.95 11.23
N ALA A 72 11.50 -9.80 12.23
CA ALA A 72 12.55 -10.78 12.46
C ALA A 72 12.59 -11.82 11.31
N SER A 73 11.41 -12.19 10.77
CA SER A 73 11.28 -13.09 9.61
C SER A 73 9.92 -12.91 8.91
N ARG A 74 9.77 -13.54 7.73
CA ARG A 74 8.44 -13.64 7.06
C ARG A 74 7.44 -14.43 7.91
N ALA A 75 7.90 -15.45 8.63
CA ALA A 75 7.08 -16.26 9.53
C ALA A 75 6.56 -15.41 10.70
N ASP A 76 7.41 -14.58 11.30
CA ASP A 76 7.01 -13.67 12.38
C ASP A 76 5.98 -12.64 11.94
N ARG A 77 6.14 -12.09 10.71
CA ARG A 77 5.12 -11.21 10.12
C ARG A 77 3.77 -11.93 10.01
N ALA A 78 3.74 -13.12 9.44
CA ALA A 78 2.51 -13.89 9.26
C ALA A 78 1.88 -14.26 10.63
N ALA A 79 2.69 -14.75 11.57
CA ALA A 79 2.24 -15.06 12.92
C ALA A 79 1.71 -13.84 13.68
N GLY A 80 2.31 -12.67 13.47
CA GLY A 80 1.85 -11.40 14.06
C GLY A 80 0.46 -11.00 13.57
N ILE A 81 0.20 -11.11 12.27
CA ILE A 81 -1.12 -10.85 11.67
C ILE A 81 -2.14 -11.86 12.21
N GLU A 82 -1.77 -13.14 12.25
CA GLU A 82 -2.65 -14.20 12.73
C GLU A 82 -3.04 -14.02 14.20
N ARG A 83 -2.10 -13.67 15.08
CA ARG A 83 -2.41 -13.32 16.47
C ARG A 83 -3.29 -12.08 16.57
N GLY A 84 -2.99 -11.05 15.76
CA GLY A 84 -3.74 -9.80 15.78
C GLY A 84 -5.20 -9.97 15.38
N ARG A 85 -5.51 -10.79 14.37
CA ARG A 85 -6.89 -11.02 13.95
C ARG A 85 -7.75 -11.73 15.01
N GLN A 86 -7.13 -12.41 15.97
CA GLN A 86 -7.80 -13.12 17.06
C GLN A 86 -8.12 -12.21 18.24
N LEU A 87 -7.58 -11.00 18.29
CA LEU A 87 -7.86 -10.03 19.36
C LEU A 87 -9.35 -9.66 19.37
N PRO A 88 -9.93 -9.39 20.55
CA PRO A 88 -11.23 -8.72 20.63
C PRO A 88 -11.26 -7.44 19.77
N ALA A 89 -12.40 -7.10 19.17
CA ALA A 89 -12.51 -5.95 18.26
C ALA A 89 -11.99 -4.65 18.86
N GLY A 90 -12.28 -4.40 20.15
CA GLY A 90 -11.79 -3.23 20.87
C GLY A 90 -10.27 -3.18 20.96
N ASP A 91 -9.64 -4.31 21.28
CA ASP A 91 -8.18 -4.42 21.44
C ASP A 91 -7.46 -4.29 20.09
N LEU A 92 -8.02 -4.89 19.03
CA LEU A 92 -7.49 -4.77 17.66
C LEU A 92 -7.54 -3.31 17.18
N LYS A 93 -8.67 -2.62 17.37
CA LYS A 93 -8.80 -1.19 17.03
C LYS A 93 -7.88 -0.31 17.89
N ALA A 94 -7.73 -0.64 19.17
CA ALA A 94 -6.80 0.07 20.05
C ALA A 94 -5.34 -0.13 19.62
N TRP A 95 -4.95 -1.35 19.24
CA TRP A 95 -3.61 -1.60 18.68
C TRP A 95 -3.38 -0.80 17.39
N LEU A 96 -4.34 -0.82 16.46
CA LEU A 96 -4.26 -0.06 15.22
C LEU A 96 -4.03 1.44 15.49
N ARG A 97 -4.75 2.04 16.43
CA ARG A 97 -4.57 3.45 16.79
C ARG A 97 -3.20 3.69 17.43
N ARG A 98 -2.87 2.94 18.49
CA ARG A 98 -1.58 3.10 19.19
C ARG A 98 -0.38 2.94 18.27
N SER A 99 -0.39 1.96 17.37
CA SER A 99 0.72 1.76 16.43
C SER A 99 0.85 2.91 15.42
N ALA A 100 -0.28 3.45 14.94
CA ALA A 100 -0.28 4.59 14.02
C ALA A 100 0.22 5.87 14.73
N ASP A 101 -0.23 6.14 15.94
CA ASP A 101 0.18 7.30 16.74
C ASP A 101 1.67 7.21 17.10
N ALA A 102 2.14 6.07 17.59
CA ALA A 102 3.55 5.84 17.92
C ALA A 102 4.47 6.02 16.69
N PHE A 103 4.02 5.54 15.52
CA PHE A 103 4.74 5.73 14.26
C PHE A 103 4.80 7.21 13.85
N ALA A 104 3.69 7.95 13.95
CA ALA A 104 3.64 9.38 13.65
C ALA A 104 4.56 10.18 14.59
N ASP A 105 4.52 9.88 15.89
CA ASP A 105 5.37 10.50 16.92
C ASP A 105 6.86 10.21 16.69
N ALA A 106 7.21 8.98 16.32
CA ALA A 106 8.59 8.63 16.03
C ALA A 106 9.12 9.42 14.83
N MET A 107 8.34 9.54 13.75
CA MET A 107 8.70 10.33 12.57
C MET A 107 8.84 11.82 12.87
N ALA A 108 7.99 12.38 13.75
CA ALA A 108 8.02 13.80 14.10
C ALA A 108 9.33 14.20 14.83
N ARG A 109 10.01 13.22 15.44
CA ARG A 109 11.26 13.43 16.20
C ARG A 109 12.52 13.33 15.35
N LEU A 110 12.45 12.85 14.10
CA LEU A 110 13.63 12.75 13.25
C LEU A 110 14.14 14.11 12.81
N SER A 111 15.45 14.33 12.93
CA SER A 111 16.15 15.47 12.34
C SER A 111 16.24 15.36 10.81
N GLY A 112 16.58 16.46 10.14
CA GLY A 112 16.80 16.47 8.69
C GLY A 112 17.87 15.48 8.24
N GLU A 113 18.92 15.29 9.04
CA GLU A 113 20.00 14.34 8.76
C GLU A 113 19.51 12.88 8.92
N GLN A 114 18.77 12.60 10.00
CA GLN A 114 18.22 11.27 10.24
C GLN A 114 17.25 10.82 9.15
N TRP A 115 16.53 11.76 8.51
CA TRP A 115 15.69 11.44 7.35
C TRP A 115 16.49 10.96 6.13
N GLN A 116 17.79 11.30 6.02
CA GLN A 116 18.66 10.82 4.93
C GLN A 116 19.35 9.50 5.28
N ALA A 117 19.24 9.02 6.52
CA ALA A 117 19.82 7.75 6.93
C ALA A 117 19.24 6.60 6.10
N CYS A 118 20.10 5.67 5.70
CA CYS A 118 19.69 4.48 4.95
C CYS A 118 19.15 3.41 5.88
N VAL A 119 18.02 2.83 5.49
CA VAL A 119 17.36 1.71 6.17
C VAL A 119 17.06 0.60 5.17
N GLN A 120 16.81 -0.63 5.65
CA GLN A 120 16.55 -1.77 4.78
C GLN A 120 15.09 -2.22 4.87
N THR A 121 14.40 -2.27 3.73
CA THR A 121 13.01 -2.74 3.64
C THR A 121 12.91 -4.25 3.87
N ALA A 122 11.69 -4.77 4.12
CA ALA A 122 11.44 -6.21 4.27
C ALA A 122 11.83 -7.06 3.05
N GLN A 123 11.97 -6.43 1.85
CA GLN A 123 12.45 -7.06 0.63
C GLN A 123 13.98 -6.93 0.45
N GLY A 124 14.71 -6.46 1.47
CA GLY A 124 16.16 -6.31 1.43
C GLY A 124 16.68 -5.08 0.68
N ARG A 125 15.80 -4.17 0.20
CA ARG A 125 16.23 -2.96 -0.49
C ARG A 125 16.71 -1.91 0.50
N THR A 126 17.89 -1.33 0.27
CA THR A 126 18.37 -0.15 1.00
C THR A 126 17.74 1.10 0.41
N VAL A 127 17.13 1.91 1.26
CA VAL A 127 16.44 3.16 0.89
C VAL A 127 16.69 4.24 1.95
N PRO A 128 16.65 5.53 1.61
CA PRO A 128 16.66 6.57 2.63
C PRO A 128 15.34 6.52 3.44
N ALA A 129 15.39 6.94 4.70
CA ALA A 129 14.22 6.96 5.59
C ALA A 129 13.08 7.84 5.03
N THR A 130 13.39 8.79 4.14
CA THR A 130 12.39 9.58 3.39
C THR A 130 11.43 8.74 2.54
N GLU A 131 11.75 7.47 2.25
CA GLU A 131 10.84 6.54 1.56
C GLU A 131 9.77 5.92 2.49
N VAL A 132 9.99 5.96 3.81
CA VAL A 132 9.09 5.30 4.77
C VAL A 132 7.65 5.87 4.74
N PRO A 133 7.41 7.20 4.67
CA PRO A 133 6.06 7.73 4.50
C PRO A 133 5.35 7.24 3.22
N TRP A 134 6.08 7.08 2.11
CA TRP A 134 5.52 6.50 0.89
C TRP A 134 5.15 5.04 1.08
N MET A 135 6.00 4.26 1.75
CA MET A 135 5.67 2.86 2.06
C MET A 135 4.38 2.79 2.88
N ARG A 136 4.22 3.65 3.89
CA ARG A 136 3.00 3.69 4.71
C ARG A 136 1.77 4.17 3.93
N SER A 137 1.90 5.20 3.08
CA SER A 137 0.77 5.70 2.31
C SER A 137 0.15 4.63 1.40
N ARG A 138 0.98 3.79 0.79
CA ARG A 138 0.49 2.64 -0.01
C ARG A 138 -0.33 1.67 0.84
N GLU A 139 0.18 1.31 2.02
CA GLU A 139 -0.51 0.38 2.92
C GLU A 139 -1.87 0.91 3.35
N VAL A 140 -1.94 2.14 3.83
CA VAL A 140 -3.19 2.67 4.37
C VAL A 140 -4.23 2.94 3.29
N TYR A 141 -3.86 3.44 2.12
CA TYR A 141 -4.83 3.71 1.06
C TYR A 141 -5.33 2.44 0.38
N VAL A 142 -4.41 1.54 -0.01
CA VAL A 142 -4.81 0.31 -0.72
C VAL A 142 -5.64 -0.58 0.20
N HIS A 143 -5.22 -0.73 1.45
CA HIS A 143 -5.96 -1.55 2.41
C HIS A 143 -7.25 -0.90 2.92
N ALA A 144 -7.42 0.43 2.83
CA ALA A 144 -8.72 1.06 3.03
C ALA A 144 -9.75 0.58 1.99
N VAL A 145 -9.33 0.41 0.73
CA VAL A 145 -10.18 -0.20 -0.32
C VAL A 145 -10.39 -1.69 -0.05
N ASP A 146 -9.35 -2.41 0.39
CA ASP A 146 -9.43 -3.85 0.67
C ASP A 146 -10.37 -4.19 1.84
N LEU A 147 -10.72 -3.24 2.72
CA LEU A 147 -11.75 -3.44 3.75
C LEU A 147 -13.15 -3.72 3.16
N ALA A 148 -13.39 -3.43 1.88
CA ALA A 148 -14.67 -3.66 1.20
C ALA A 148 -15.87 -3.02 1.95
N THR A 149 -15.69 -1.78 2.40
CA THR A 149 -16.70 -0.97 3.11
C THR A 149 -17.43 0.02 2.21
N GLY A 150 -17.26 -0.10 0.88
CA GLY A 150 -17.84 0.81 -0.11
C GLY A 150 -16.82 1.80 -0.69
N LEU A 151 -15.64 1.97 -0.08
CA LEU A 151 -14.58 2.76 -0.66
C LEU A 151 -13.97 2.04 -1.88
N SER A 152 -13.66 2.79 -2.93
CA SER A 152 -12.96 2.30 -4.13
C SER A 152 -11.77 3.18 -4.45
N PHE A 153 -10.93 2.76 -5.40
CA PHE A 153 -9.82 3.57 -5.88
C PHE A 153 -10.27 4.95 -6.42
N ALA A 154 -11.51 5.08 -6.91
CA ALA A 154 -12.05 6.36 -7.37
C ALA A 154 -12.20 7.40 -6.24
N GLY A 155 -12.30 6.96 -4.98
CA GLY A 155 -12.33 7.84 -3.81
C GLY A 155 -10.95 8.24 -3.29
N LEU A 156 -9.86 7.79 -3.92
CA LEU A 156 -8.50 8.11 -3.49
C LEU A 156 -7.95 9.34 -4.25
N PRO A 157 -7.01 10.12 -3.66
CA PRO A 157 -6.45 11.30 -4.32
C PRO A 157 -5.76 10.98 -5.64
N ALA A 158 -6.06 11.73 -6.70
CA ALA A 158 -5.51 11.50 -8.04
C ALA A 158 -3.97 11.54 -8.07
N GLY A 159 -3.35 12.46 -7.29
CA GLY A 159 -1.89 12.51 -7.15
C GLY A 159 -1.28 11.24 -6.57
N PHE A 160 -1.92 10.67 -5.54
CA PHE A 160 -1.52 9.38 -4.98
C PHE A 160 -1.67 8.24 -5.99
N LEU A 161 -2.81 8.16 -6.70
CA LEU A 161 -3.05 7.15 -7.73
C LEU A 161 -2.00 7.22 -8.86
N THR A 162 -1.66 8.44 -9.30
CA THR A 162 -0.61 8.66 -10.30
C THR A 162 0.74 8.12 -9.81
N ALA A 163 1.15 8.50 -8.60
CA ALA A 163 2.40 8.05 -8.00
C ALA A 163 2.43 6.53 -7.78
N LEU A 164 1.29 5.94 -7.39
CA LEU A 164 1.17 4.49 -7.20
C LEU A 164 1.27 3.74 -8.54
N CYS A 165 0.60 4.24 -9.59
CA CYS A 165 0.75 3.67 -10.93
C CYS A 165 2.21 3.71 -11.40
N ASP A 166 2.92 4.82 -11.19
CA ASP A 166 4.33 4.97 -11.60
C ASP A 166 5.22 4.00 -10.80
N ASP A 167 5.04 3.89 -9.48
CA ASP A 167 5.78 2.96 -8.62
C ASP A 167 5.55 1.50 -9.00
N VAL A 168 4.29 1.11 -9.21
CA VAL A 168 3.93 -0.28 -9.57
C VAL A 168 4.42 -0.62 -10.97
N THR A 169 4.26 0.27 -11.95
CA THR A 169 4.78 0.07 -13.31
C THR A 169 6.30 -0.10 -13.28
N GLY A 170 7.02 0.76 -12.54
CA GLY A 170 8.47 0.66 -12.40
C GLY A 170 8.96 -0.64 -11.73
N LYS A 171 8.16 -1.22 -10.81
CA LYS A 171 8.46 -2.53 -10.20
C LYS A 171 8.18 -3.67 -11.17
N ARG A 172 6.98 -3.68 -11.76
CA ARG A 172 6.55 -4.72 -12.69
C ARG A 172 7.38 -4.80 -13.97
N SER A 173 8.01 -3.68 -14.39
CA SER A 173 8.91 -3.69 -15.55
C SER A 173 10.17 -4.57 -15.39
N LYS A 174 10.39 -5.09 -14.18
CA LYS A 174 11.51 -6.00 -13.86
C LYS A 174 11.10 -7.46 -13.79
N ASP A 175 9.80 -7.73 -13.82
CA ASP A 175 9.22 -9.06 -13.67
C ASP A 175 8.63 -9.53 -15.01
N PRO A 176 8.60 -10.84 -15.30
CA PRO A 176 7.95 -11.36 -16.49
C PRO A 176 6.44 -11.08 -16.46
N GLY A 177 5.87 -10.82 -17.62
CA GLY A 177 4.43 -10.55 -17.75
C GLY A 177 4.06 -10.01 -19.13
N PRO A 178 2.79 -9.67 -19.37
CA PRO A 178 2.35 -9.15 -20.67
C PRO A 178 2.89 -7.74 -20.92
N ALA A 179 3.25 -7.45 -22.17
CA ALA A 179 3.54 -6.08 -22.60
C ALA A 179 2.25 -5.25 -22.65
N LEU A 180 2.23 -4.07 -22.02
CA LEU A 180 1.05 -3.20 -21.93
C LEU A 180 1.36 -1.75 -22.28
N VAL A 181 0.37 -1.08 -22.88
CA VAL A 181 0.31 0.38 -22.97
C VAL A 181 -0.92 0.85 -22.22
N LEU A 182 -0.73 1.52 -21.09
CA LEU A 182 -1.80 1.98 -20.22
C LEU A 182 -2.05 3.48 -20.45
N ALA A 183 -3.27 3.85 -20.78
CA ALA A 183 -3.69 5.23 -21.03
C ALA A 183 -4.76 5.66 -20.01
N ALA A 184 -4.39 6.53 -19.07
CA ALA A 184 -5.34 7.09 -18.11
C ALA A 184 -6.17 8.19 -18.76
N THR A 185 -7.48 7.97 -18.87
CA THR A 185 -8.42 8.99 -19.38
C THR A 185 -8.52 10.17 -18.40
N GLY A 186 -8.59 11.39 -18.94
CA GLY A 186 -8.70 12.63 -18.14
C GLY A 186 -7.39 13.20 -17.61
N THR A 187 -6.35 12.40 -17.43
CA THR A 187 -5.04 12.86 -16.90
C THR A 187 -3.95 12.96 -17.96
N GLY A 188 -4.22 12.46 -19.19
CA GLY A 188 -3.25 12.45 -20.29
C GLY A 188 -2.02 11.58 -20.07
N GLY A 189 -1.98 10.81 -18.98
CA GLY A 189 -0.82 9.99 -18.61
C GLY A 189 -0.80 8.66 -19.36
N HIS A 190 0.33 8.37 -20.02
CA HIS A 190 0.60 7.05 -20.61
C HIS A 190 1.71 6.35 -19.84
N ARG A 191 1.57 5.03 -19.65
CA ARG A 191 2.60 4.18 -19.04
C ARG A 191 2.81 2.96 -19.91
N LYS A 192 4.07 2.60 -20.11
CA LYS A 192 4.43 1.37 -20.79
C LYS A 192 4.93 0.36 -19.76
N LEU A 193 4.38 -0.81 -19.79
CA LEU A 193 4.88 -1.96 -19.05
C LEU A 193 5.52 -2.90 -20.10
N PRO A 194 6.86 -3.02 -20.10
CA PRO A 194 7.52 -3.99 -20.97
C PRO A 194 7.14 -5.40 -20.56
N GLY A 195 7.13 -6.32 -21.50
CA GLY A 195 6.77 -7.71 -21.25
C GLY A 195 6.76 -8.53 -22.52
N ASP A 196 6.21 -9.73 -22.44
CA ASP A 196 6.18 -10.69 -23.54
C ASP A 196 5.05 -10.36 -24.54
N GLY A 197 5.35 -10.59 -25.82
CA GLY A 197 4.41 -10.45 -26.91
C GLY A 197 4.15 -9.02 -27.39
N GLU A 198 3.10 -8.86 -28.19
CA GLU A 198 2.67 -7.54 -28.65
C GLU A 198 2.02 -6.75 -27.52
N ALA A 199 2.36 -5.47 -27.43
CA ALA A 199 1.86 -4.61 -26.37
C ALA A 199 0.34 -4.40 -26.46
N VAL A 200 -0.39 -4.80 -25.45
CA VAL A 200 -1.84 -4.68 -25.36
C VAL A 200 -2.21 -3.28 -24.87
N PRO A 201 -2.93 -2.46 -25.66
CA PRO A 201 -3.42 -1.17 -25.20
C PRO A 201 -4.62 -1.33 -24.27
N LEU A 202 -4.56 -0.68 -23.11
CA LEU A 202 -5.66 -0.56 -22.15
C LEU A 202 -5.88 0.91 -21.81
N ALA A 203 -7.11 1.37 -21.93
CA ALA A 203 -7.49 2.73 -21.60
C ALA A 203 -8.65 2.75 -20.60
N GLY A 204 -8.64 3.71 -19.70
CA GLY A 204 -9.70 3.86 -18.72
C GLY A 204 -9.39 4.88 -17.62
N PRO A 205 -10.30 5.08 -16.67
CA PRO A 205 -10.08 5.95 -15.52
C PRO A 205 -8.79 5.56 -14.76
N LEU A 206 -8.07 6.54 -14.24
CA LEU A 206 -6.84 6.32 -13.45
C LEU A 206 -7.06 5.34 -12.30
N ALA A 207 -8.22 5.43 -11.64
CA ALA A 207 -8.61 4.52 -10.56
C ALA A 207 -8.68 3.04 -11.02
N GLU A 208 -9.25 2.78 -12.19
CA GLU A 208 -9.35 1.43 -12.76
C GLU A 208 -7.96 0.88 -13.16
N ILE A 209 -7.12 1.73 -13.74
CA ILE A 209 -5.73 1.38 -14.06
C ILE A 209 -4.95 1.06 -12.78
N THR A 210 -5.14 1.85 -11.72
CA THR A 210 -4.47 1.62 -10.43
C THR A 210 -4.95 0.30 -9.80
N ALA A 211 -6.26 0.04 -9.81
CA ALA A 211 -6.83 -1.21 -9.31
C ALA A 211 -6.26 -2.42 -10.07
N TYR A 212 -6.23 -2.36 -11.39
CA TYR A 212 -5.62 -3.39 -12.24
C TYR A 212 -4.15 -3.63 -11.91
N LEU A 213 -3.33 -2.57 -11.90
CA LEU A 213 -1.90 -2.66 -11.61
C LEU A 213 -1.61 -3.22 -10.23
N THR A 214 -2.47 -2.96 -9.25
CA THR A 214 -2.33 -3.47 -7.88
C THR A 214 -3.01 -4.84 -7.66
N GLY A 215 -3.56 -5.46 -8.72
CA GLY A 215 -4.21 -6.78 -8.66
C GLY A 215 -5.55 -6.77 -7.93
N ARG A 216 -6.26 -5.63 -7.93
CA ARG A 216 -7.60 -5.50 -7.36
C ARG A 216 -8.66 -5.54 -8.47
N ALA A 217 -9.91 -5.74 -8.07
CA ALA A 217 -11.05 -5.77 -8.99
C ALA A 217 -11.12 -4.48 -9.82
N HIS A 218 -11.28 -4.62 -11.12
CA HIS A 218 -11.31 -3.53 -12.10
C HIS A 218 -12.26 -3.87 -13.26
N ARG A 219 -12.57 -2.87 -14.08
CA ARG A 219 -13.45 -2.99 -15.26
C ARG A 219 -12.73 -2.76 -16.59
N LEU A 220 -11.40 -2.75 -16.59
CA LEU A 220 -10.63 -2.54 -17.82
C LEU A 220 -10.84 -3.68 -18.80
N THR A 221 -11.02 -3.32 -20.06
CA THR A 221 -11.09 -4.24 -21.20
C THR A 221 -10.14 -3.77 -22.30
N THR A 222 -9.72 -4.67 -23.16
CA THR A 222 -9.04 -4.33 -24.41
C THR A 222 -9.99 -3.61 -25.37
N ALA A 223 -9.46 -2.99 -26.43
CA ALA A 223 -10.26 -2.36 -27.48
C ALA A 223 -11.28 -3.33 -28.13
N GLY A 224 -10.99 -4.63 -28.15
CA GLY A 224 -11.90 -5.68 -28.62
C GLY A 224 -12.90 -6.20 -27.58
N GLY A 225 -13.03 -5.55 -26.42
CA GLY A 225 -13.96 -5.93 -25.34
C GLY A 225 -13.55 -7.16 -24.53
N LYS A 226 -12.38 -7.72 -24.76
CA LYS A 226 -11.85 -8.83 -23.95
C LYS A 226 -11.34 -8.30 -22.60
N ALA A 227 -11.35 -9.15 -21.57
CA ALA A 227 -10.74 -8.82 -20.27
C ALA A 227 -9.27 -8.41 -20.43
N ALA A 228 -8.82 -7.48 -19.59
CA ALA A 228 -7.40 -7.13 -19.52
C ALA A 228 -6.54 -8.36 -19.16
N PRO A 229 -5.33 -8.51 -19.73
CA PRO A 229 -4.43 -9.62 -19.41
C PRO A 229 -4.18 -9.76 -17.91
N ALA A 230 -4.10 -11.00 -17.39
CA ALA A 230 -3.76 -11.23 -16.01
C ALA A 230 -2.33 -10.75 -15.71
N LEU A 231 -2.14 -10.14 -14.54
CA LEU A 231 -0.83 -9.74 -14.04
C LEU A 231 -0.39 -10.67 -12.90
N PRO A 232 0.90 -10.95 -12.76
CA PRO A 232 1.44 -11.61 -11.57
C PRO A 232 1.06 -10.85 -10.29
N PRO A 233 1.10 -11.47 -9.09
CA PRO A 233 0.89 -10.76 -7.83
C PRO A 233 1.80 -9.53 -7.72
N TRP A 234 1.28 -8.44 -7.14
CA TRP A 234 2.07 -7.21 -6.99
C TRP A 234 2.95 -7.22 -5.73
N LEU A 235 2.46 -7.73 -4.62
CA LEU A 235 3.14 -7.89 -3.32
C LEU A 235 2.66 -9.15 -2.64
#